data_c1ed746155a2d3d8fc62d3d8dcf087ce
#
_entry.id   c1ed746155a2d3d8fc62d3d8dcf087ce
#
_cell.length_a   1.000
_cell.length_b   1.000
_cell.length_c   1.000
_cell.angle_alpha   90.00
_cell.angle_beta   90.00
_cell.angle_gamma   90.00
#
_symmetry.space_group_name_H-M   'P 1'
#
loop_
_entity.id
_entity.type
_entity.pdbx_description
1 polymer ?
#
loop_
_entity_poly.entity_id
_entity_poly.type
_entity_poly.pdbx_seq_one_letter_code
_entity_poly.pdbx_strand_id
1 'polypeptide(L)'
;GLSLQNTNFKENGVSTNAKNSSIDYIAMQFRLNKRMGMAMGFLPYSTVGYDLTQVKSINKDEYGEDIESFHNYKGEGGLQQVFAGLGFKVFNNLSIGANLSYLYGDISYATMTSFNNTNAFSSVRSQKIIINSYKLDLGAQYTQKLGQKHVVNLGATYSYGHNMHSEGYNYTETYDSNSTLQTHSGDTINNAFSLPHTFGVGMTYVYDNSLTVGMDYTLQKWADCKYFNKEGQYSDRHKISLGAEYLPNYNGRKFWEVVRYRVGVHYATPYAKVNGQEGAREYGASIGFGLPIFAFRGRSMLNISGQYVK
;
A
#
# COMPACT_ATOMS: atom_id res chain seq x y z
N GLY A 1 15.95 2.86 -0.61
CA GLY A 1 15.12 4.08 -0.66
C GLY A 1 14.88 4.60 0.72
N LEU A 2 14.95 5.91 0.83
CA LEU A 2 14.58 6.67 2.03
C LEU A 2 13.55 7.69 1.60
N SER A 3 12.50 7.88 2.38
CA SER A 3 11.52 8.94 2.16
C SER A 3 11.43 9.87 3.33
N LEU A 4 11.23 11.15 3.01
CA LEU A 4 10.89 12.20 3.95
C LEU A 4 9.54 12.75 3.53
N GLN A 5 8.55 12.62 4.38
CA GLN A 5 7.20 13.11 4.13
C GLN A 5 6.90 14.29 5.04
N ASN A 6 6.39 15.34 4.44
CA ASN A 6 5.84 16.49 5.15
C ASN A 6 4.38 16.65 4.71
N THR A 7 3.45 16.40 5.62
CA THR A 7 2.01 16.43 5.32
C THR A 7 1.38 17.59 6.10
N ASN A 8 0.68 18.44 5.40
CA ASN A 8 -0.05 19.56 6.00
C ASN A 8 -1.56 19.22 5.96
N PHE A 9 -2.13 19.05 7.15
CA PHE A 9 -3.56 18.84 7.34
C PHE A 9 -4.21 20.20 7.63
N LYS A 10 -5.30 20.49 6.92
CA LYS A 10 -6.07 21.71 7.15
C LYS A 10 -7.54 21.34 7.30
N GLU A 11 -8.09 21.62 8.48
CA GLU A 11 -9.49 21.40 8.81
C GLU A 11 -10.03 22.60 9.59
N ASN A 12 -11.20 23.12 9.23
CA ASN A 12 -11.89 24.23 9.92
C ASN A 12 -10.99 25.46 10.22
N GLY A 13 -10.03 25.77 9.32
CA GLY A 13 -9.11 26.88 9.49
C GLY A 13 -7.87 26.58 10.35
N VAL A 14 -7.80 25.43 11.00
CA VAL A 14 -6.62 24.96 11.75
C VAL A 14 -5.73 24.16 10.82
N SER A 15 -4.43 24.47 10.83
CA SER A 15 -3.42 23.76 10.03
C SER A 15 -2.46 23.05 10.96
N THR A 16 -2.32 21.74 10.76
CA THR A 16 -1.35 20.90 11.50
C THR A 16 -0.39 20.25 10.52
N ASN A 17 0.88 20.28 10.85
CA ASN A 17 1.95 19.73 10.01
C ASN A 17 2.54 18.49 10.67
N ALA A 18 2.51 17.37 9.95
CA ALA A 18 3.14 16.12 10.36
C ALA A 18 4.35 15.82 9.47
N LYS A 19 5.49 15.55 10.10
CA LYS A 19 6.72 15.12 9.43
C LYS A 19 6.98 13.66 9.74
N ASN A 20 7.22 12.89 8.72
CA ASN A 20 7.56 11.47 8.84
C ASN A 20 8.79 11.15 7.99
N SER A 21 9.61 10.23 8.48
CA SER A 21 10.74 9.67 7.74
C SER A 21 10.66 8.15 7.79
N SER A 22 10.83 7.51 6.65
CA SER A 22 10.78 6.06 6.57
C SER A 22 11.85 5.49 5.63
N ILE A 23 12.22 4.25 5.90
CA ILE A 23 12.98 3.43 4.97
C ILE A 23 11.95 2.80 4.02
N ASP A 24 12.01 3.13 2.73
CA ASP A 24 11.08 2.59 1.74
C ASP A 24 11.46 1.17 1.36
N TYR A 25 12.74 0.93 1.12
CA TYR A 25 13.24 -0.41 0.80
C TYR A 25 14.77 -0.49 0.85
N ILE A 26 15.26 -1.70 1.09
CA ILE A 26 16.63 -2.11 0.83
C ILE A 26 16.54 -3.35 -0.05
N ALA A 27 17.10 -3.31 -1.26
CA ALA A 27 17.05 -4.44 -2.18
C ALA A 27 18.39 -4.61 -2.90
N MET A 28 18.73 -5.86 -3.12
CA MET A 28 19.94 -6.29 -3.84
C MET A 28 19.54 -7.26 -4.95
N GLN A 29 20.23 -7.19 -6.07
CA GLN A 29 20.04 -8.08 -7.20
C GLN A 29 21.37 -8.63 -7.67
N PHE A 30 21.41 -9.95 -7.90
CA PHE A 30 22.58 -10.67 -8.33
C PHE A 30 22.30 -11.49 -9.58
N ARG A 31 23.22 -11.44 -10.51
CA ARG A 31 23.21 -12.36 -11.66
C ARG A 31 23.97 -13.64 -11.28
N LEU A 32 23.28 -14.76 -11.14
CA LEU A 32 23.88 -16.03 -10.80
C LEU A 32 24.58 -16.68 -12.00
N ASN A 33 23.94 -16.63 -13.16
CA ASN A 33 24.50 -17.08 -14.42
C ASN A 33 23.82 -16.40 -15.63
N LYS A 34 24.09 -16.86 -16.86
CA LYS A 34 23.52 -16.26 -18.09
C LYS A 34 21.99 -16.35 -18.17
N ARG A 35 21.36 -17.26 -17.43
CA ARG A 35 19.91 -17.53 -17.46
C ARG A 35 19.22 -17.32 -16.13
N MET A 36 19.97 -17.12 -15.03
CA MET A 36 19.40 -17.01 -13.67
C MET A 36 19.81 -15.71 -13.02
N GLY A 37 18.88 -15.10 -12.33
CA GLY A 37 19.07 -13.96 -11.43
C GLY A 37 18.39 -14.22 -10.09
N MET A 38 18.93 -13.60 -9.04
CA MET A 38 18.40 -13.63 -7.70
C MET A 38 18.19 -12.19 -7.23
N ALA A 39 17.12 -11.94 -6.52
CA ALA A 39 16.88 -10.70 -5.81
C ALA A 39 16.54 -11.01 -4.35
N MET A 40 16.96 -10.13 -3.44
CA MET A 40 16.57 -10.20 -2.03
C MET A 40 16.43 -8.79 -1.49
N GLY A 41 15.63 -8.63 -0.46
CA GLY A 41 15.45 -7.32 0.12
C GLY A 41 14.52 -7.30 1.32
N PHE A 42 14.41 -6.09 1.84
CA PHE A 42 13.55 -5.70 2.94
C PHE A 42 12.74 -4.48 2.52
N LEU A 43 11.44 -4.48 2.81
CA LEU A 43 10.54 -3.34 2.57
C LEU A 43 9.36 -3.37 3.53
N PRO A 44 8.77 -2.22 3.88
CA PRO A 44 7.48 -2.17 4.53
C PRO A 44 6.40 -2.74 3.59
N TYR A 45 5.57 -3.65 4.10
CA TYR A 45 4.43 -4.21 3.37
C TYR A 45 3.18 -3.36 3.55
N SER A 46 2.95 -2.91 4.79
CA SER A 46 1.88 -1.97 5.13
C SER A 46 2.28 -1.10 6.31
N THR A 47 1.69 0.07 6.42
CA THR A 47 1.86 0.98 7.55
C THR A 47 0.51 1.53 7.95
N VAL A 48 0.30 1.67 9.25
CA VAL A 48 -0.86 2.32 9.85
C VAL A 48 -0.34 3.36 10.84
N GLY A 49 -0.83 4.60 10.73
CA GLY A 49 -0.43 5.68 11.62
C GLY A 49 -1.45 6.82 11.56
N TYR A 50 -2.44 6.81 12.47
CA TYR A 50 -3.37 7.91 12.63
C TYR A 50 -3.83 8.03 14.08
N ASP A 51 -4.18 9.25 14.48
CA ASP A 51 -4.79 9.58 15.76
C ASP A 51 -5.77 10.73 15.52
N LEU A 52 -7.06 10.44 15.60
CA LEU A 52 -8.14 11.35 15.23
C LEU A 52 -9.14 11.44 16.35
N THR A 53 -9.51 12.65 16.74
CA THR A 53 -10.54 12.89 17.76
C THR A 53 -11.76 13.53 17.10
N GLN A 54 -12.93 12.96 17.31
CA GLN A 54 -14.23 13.50 16.92
C GLN A 54 -15.04 13.83 18.16
N VAL A 55 -15.56 15.04 18.22
CA VAL A 55 -16.46 15.51 19.28
C VAL A 55 -17.90 15.52 18.72
N LYS A 56 -18.85 14.98 19.47
CA LYS A 56 -20.26 14.99 19.12
C LYS A 56 -21.07 15.46 20.32
N SER A 57 -21.90 16.49 20.13
CA SER A 57 -22.96 16.83 21.08
C SER A 57 -24.07 15.79 20.99
N ILE A 58 -24.45 15.20 22.12
CA ILE A 58 -25.46 14.13 22.21
C ILE A 58 -26.79 14.70 22.65
N ASN A 59 -26.79 15.46 23.75
CA ASN A 59 -27.98 15.98 24.40
C ASN A 59 -27.57 17.11 25.35
N LYS A 60 -28.53 17.67 26.07
CA LYS A 60 -28.30 18.58 27.18
C LYS A 60 -28.55 17.87 28.51
N ASP A 61 -27.80 18.23 29.54
CA ASP A 61 -28.04 17.77 30.89
C ASP A 61 -29.27 18.46 31.53
N GLU A 62 -29.58 18.13 32.75
CA GLU A 62 -30.69 18.74 33.50
C GLU A 62 -30.53 20.24 33.77
N TYR A 63 -29.30 20.77 33.61
CA TYR A 63 -28.99 22.18 33.79
C TYR A 63 -28.91 22.94 32.46
N GLY A 64 -29.15 22.24 31.32
CA GLY A 64 -29.11 22.80 29.96
C GLY A 64 -27.71 22.88 29.33
N GLU A 65 -26.68 22.32 29.98
CA GLU A 65 -25.32 22.21 29.42
C GLU A 65 -25.23 21.07 28.40
N ASP A 66 -24.44 21.26 27.35
CA ASP A 66 -24.27 20.25 26.31
C ASP A 66 -23.47 19.04 26.82
N ILE A 67 -24.05 17.85 26.70
CA ILE A 67 -23.34 16.58 26.90
C ILE A 67 -22.59 16.24 25.61
N GLU A 68 -21.28 16.26 25.70
CA GLU A 68 -20.39 15.94 24.60
C GLU A 68 -19.76 14.56 24.76
N SER A 69 -19.68 13.81 23.67
CA SER A 69 -18.89 12.60 23.57
C SER A 69 -17.63 12.84 22.75
N PHE A 70 -16.50 12.39 23.26
CA PHE A 70 -15.21 12.43 22.61
C PHE A 70 -14.88 11.03 22.11
N HIS A 71 -14.73 10.89 20.81
CA HIS A 71 -14.34 9.64 20.17
C HIS A 71 -12.92 9.80 19.64
N ASN A 72 -11.97 9.13 20.26
CA ASN A 72 -10.59 9.07 19.76
C ASN A 72 -10.37 7.76 19.02
N TYR A 73 -9.93 7.85 17.78
CA TYR A 73 -9.60 6.75 16.90
C TYR A 73 -8.10 6.74 16.67
N LYS A 74 -7.42 5.70 17.14
CA LYS A 74 -5.98 5.52 16.98
C LYS A 74 -5.69 4.25 16.21
N GLY A 75 -4.81 4.34 15.22
CA GLY A 75 -4.25 3.20 14.53
C GLY A 75 -2.75 3.33 14.46
N GLU A 76 -2.01 2.26 14.78
CA GLU A 76 -0.55 2.25 14.76
C GLU A 76 0.00 0.88 14.37
N GLY A 77 1.25 0.87 13.90
CA GLY A 77 1.96 -0.33 13.52
C GLY A 77 2.09 -0.52 12.01
N GLY A 78 2.27 -1.77 11.60
CA GLY A 78 2.42 -2.14 10.21
C GLY A 78 3.16 -3.45 10.03
N LEU A 79 3.21 -3.91 8.80
CA LEU A 79 3.85 -5.16 8.43
C LEU A 79 5.14 -4.88 7.66
N GLN A 80 6.16 -5.66 7.96
CA GLN A 80 7.45 -5.68 7.29
C GLN A 80 7.56 -6.94 6.43
N GLN A 81 8.29 -6.82 5.32
CA GLN A 81 8.51 -7.91 4.39
C GLN A 81 10.02 -8.09 4.14
N VAL A 82 10.52 -9.29 4.41
CA VAL A 82 11.82 -9.75 3.91
C VAL A 82 11.57 -10.74 2.79
N PHE A 83 12.19 -10.57 1.65
CA PHE A 83 11.97 -11.45 0.51
C PHE A 83 13.26 -11.95 -0.12
N ALA A 84 13.17 -13.12 -0.72
CA ALA A 84 14.16 -13.66 -1.64
C ALA A 84 13.45 -14.23 -2.87
N GLY A 85 13.98 -13.94 -4.05
CA GLY A 85 13.38 -14.35 -5.30
C GLY A 85 14.40 -14.84 -6.30
N LEU A 86 13.96 -15.77 -7.15
CA LEU A 86 14.72 -16.32 -8.25
C LEU A 86 13.99 -16.10 -9.56
N GLY A 87 14.73 -15.66 -10.57
CA GLY A 87 14.26 -15.54 -11.94
C GLY A 87 15.05 -16.45 -12.86
N PHE A 88 14.37 -17.11 -13.77
CA PHE A 88 14.93 -18.04 -14.73
C PHE A 88 14.46 -17.72 -16.16
N LYS A 89 15.42 -17.57 -17.07
CA LYS A 89 15.15 -17.42 -18.49
C LYS A 89 15.01 -18.80 -19.15
N VAL A 90 13.75 -19.22 -19.35
CA VAL A 90 13.39 -20.54 -19.93
C VAL A 90 13.78 -20.57 -21.38
N PHE A 91 13.32 -19.58 -22.15
CA PHE A 91 13.65 -19.38 -23.56
C PHE A 91 14.22 -17.98 -23.77
N ASN A 92 14.65 -17.67 -24.98
CA ASN A 92 15.23 -16.35 -25.27
C ASN A 92 14.24 -15.20 -25.04
N ASN A 93 12.96 -15.47 -25.13
CA ASN A 93 11.85 -14.52 -25.00
C ASN A 93 10.93 -14.78 -23.81
N LEU A 94 11.09 -15.89 -23.08
CA LEU A 94 10.27 -16.23 -21.90
C LEU A 94 11.12 -16.36 -20.65
N SER A 95 10.74 -15.63 -19.62
CA SER A 95 11.30 -15.72 -18.28
C SER A 95 10.20 -16.00 -17.28
N ILE A 96 10.50 -16.80 -16.27
CA ILE A 96 9.63 -17.08 -15.12
C ILE A 96 10.37 -16.73 -13.83
N GLY A 97 9.65 -16.48 -12.76
CA GLY A 97 10.25 -16.18 -11.47
C GLY A 97 9.30 -16.49 -10.33
N ALA A 98 9.90 -16.63 -9.16
CA ALA A 98 9.17 -16.78 -7.90
C ALA A 98 9.86 -15.98 -6.82
N ASN A 99 9.07 -15.33 -5.95
CA ASN A 99 9.51 -14.68 -4.74
C ASN A 99 8.85 -15.36 -3.54
N LEU A 100 9.66 -15.71 -2.55
CA LEU A 100 9.20 -16.12 -1.24
C LEU A 100 9.51 -14.99 -0.25
N SER A 101 8.51 -14.58 0.50
CA SER A 101 8.63 -13.50 1.47
C SER A 101 8.18 -13.96 2.84
N TYR A 102 8.83 -13.43 3.87
CA TYR A 102 8.39 -13.52 5.26
C TYR A 102 7.78 -12.17 5.64
N LEU A 103 6.52 -12.22 6.08
CA LEU A 103 5.75 -11.07 6.56
C LEU A 103 5.67 -11.13 8.09
N TYR A 104 6.02 -10.04 8.75
CA TYR A 104 5.96 -9.96 10.20
C TYR A 104 5.63 -8.54 10.67
N GLY A 105 5.07 -8.43 11.84
CA GLY A 105 4.72 -7.16 12.46
C GLY A 105 3.41 -7.23 13.22
N ASP A 106 3.01 -6.09 13.75
CA ASP A 106 1.74 -5.94 14.42
C ASP A 106 1.00 -4.67 13.98
N ILE A 107 -0.31 -4.75 14.02
CA ILE A 107 -1.22 -3.63 13.74
C ILE A 107 -2.19 -3.53 14.91
N SER A 108 -2.30 -2.34 15.48
CA SER A 108 -3.19 -2.05 16.60
C SER A 108 -4.17 -0.95 16.23
N TYR A 109 -5.43 -1.15 16.57
CA TYR A 109 -6.49 -0.16 16.47
C TYR A 109 -7.12 0.01 17.85
N ALA A 110 -7.31 1.26 18.27
CA ALA A 110 -8.01 1.61 19.48
C ALA A 110 -9.10 2.65 19.21
N THR A 111 -10.25 2.46 19.80
CA THR A 111 -11.32 3.47 19.84
C THR A 111 -11.64 3.75 21.29
N MET A 112 -11.38 4.96 21.73
CA MET A 112 -11.73 5.43 23.06
C MET A 112 -12.94 6.35 22.95
N THR A 113 -13.97 6.09 23.74
CA THR A 113 -15.12 6.95 23.88
C THR A 113 -15.18 7.45 25.31
N SER A 114 -15.19 8.77 25.50
CA SER A 114 -15.32 9.43 26.78
C SER A 114 -16.36 10.55 26.71
N PHE A 115 -16.80 11.02 27.87
CA PHE A 115 -17.83 12.04 27.98
C PHE A 115 -17.37 13.16 28.92
N ASN A 116 -17.92 14.37 28.74
CA ASN A 116 -17.75 15.46 29.69
C ASN A 116 -18.64 15.30 30.94
N ASN A 117 -19.50 14.29 30.98
CA ASN A 117 -20.39 14.00 32.11
C ASN A 117 -19.73 12.97 33.04
N THR A 118 -19.60 13.32 34.34
CA THR A 118 -18.97 12.48 35.36
C THR A 118 -19.76 11.22 35.73
N ASN A 119 -21.02 11.13 35.33
CA ASN A 119 -21.86 9.94 35.56
C ASN A 119 -21.76 8.94 34.39
N ALA A 120 -21.08 9.28 33.31
CA ALA A 120 -20.93 8.42 32.16
C ALA A 120 -19.63 7.60 32.25
N PHE A 121 -19.69 6.32 31.90
CA PHE A 121 -18.54 5.46 31.78
C PHE A 121 -17.80 5.72 30.46
N SER A 122 -16.48 5.79 30.53
CA SER A 122 -15.61 5.78 29.34
C SER A 122 -15.40 4.35 28.85
N SER A 123 -15.25 4.16 27.55
CA SER A 123 -15.02 2.86 26.93
C SER A 123 -13.80 2.89 26.04
N VAL A 124 -12.95 1.86 26.14
CA VAL A 124 -11.81 1.62 25.25
C VAL A 124 -12.03 0.29 24.57
N ARG A 125 -12.12 0.32 23.24
CA ARG A 125 -12.15 -0.87 22.40
C ARG A 125 -10.84 -0.97 21.64
N SER A 126 -10.11 -2.07 21.85
CA SER A 126 -8.81 -2.31 21.24
C SER A 126 -8.83 -3.59 20.41
N GLN A 127 -8.21 -3.51 19.25
CA GLN A 127 -7.96 -4.64 18.36
C GLN A 127 -6.48 -4.65 17.99
N LYS A 128 -5.81 -5.77 18.27
CA LYS A 128 -4.39 -5.96 17.89
C LYS A 128 -4.28 -7.25 17.10
N ILE A 129 -3.51 -7.21 16.00
CA ILE A 129 -3.18 -8.38 15.19
C ILE A 129 -1.67 -8.48 15.12
N ILE A 130 -1.12 -9.62 15.54
CA ILE A 130 0.29 -9.97 15.39
C ILE A 130 0.39 -10.96 14.24
N ILE A 131 1.24 -10.68 13.27
CA ILE A 131 1.39 -11.48 12.04
C ILE A 131 2.81 -11.98 11.92
N ASN A 132 2.94 -13.30 11.69
CA ASN A 132 4.17 -13.99 11.36
C ASN A 132 3.85 -15.03 10.28
N SER A 133 3.95 -14.66 9.01
CA SER A 133 3.47 -15.49 7.92
C SER A 133 4.37 -15.38 6.70
N TYR A 134 4.07 -16.14 5.65
CA TYR A 134 4.77 -16.10 4.39
C TYR A 134 3.89 -15.51 3.28
N LYS A 135 4.52 -15.11 2.18
CA LYS A 135 3.84 -14.70 0.94
C LYS A 135 4.62 -15.26 -0.24
N LEU A 136 3.91 -15.91 -1.16
CA LEU A 136 4.47 -16.48 -2.38
C LEU A 136 3.94 -15.72 -3.59
N ASP A 137 4.87 -15.19 -4.39
CA ASP A 137 4.56 -14.52 -5.65
C ASP A 137 5.23 -15.28 -6.80
N LEU A 138 4.47 -15.55 -7.85
CA LEU A 138 4.91 -16.16 -9.09
C LEU A 138 4.79 -15.15 -10.23
N GLY A 139 5.70 -15.20 -11.19
CA GLY A 139 5.67 -14.29 -12.33
C GLY A 139 6.16 -14.95 -13.61
N ALA A 140 5.59 -14.49 -14.73
CA ALA A 140 6.06 -14.84 -16.06
C ALA A 140 6.14 -13.58 -16.92
N GLN A 141 7.16 -13.49 -17.74
CA GLN A 141 7.37 -12.39 -18.69
C GLN A 141 7.75 -12.93 -20.05
N TYR A 142 7.04 -12.46 -21.07
CA TYR A 142 7.32 -12.78 -22.46
C TYR A 142 7.69 -11.49 -23.22
N THR A 143 8.83 -11.51 -23.90
CA THR A 143 9.34 -10.38 -24.68
C THR A 143 9.40 -10.75 -26.14
N GLN A 144 8.67 -10.03 -27.01
CA GLN A 144 8.67 -10.21 -28.44
C GLN A 144 9.22 -8.98 -29.15
N LYS A 145 10.26 -9.18 -29.95
CA LYS A 145 10.77 -8.16 -30.87
C LYS A 145 10.05 -8.31 -32.21
N LEU A 146 9.45 -7.22 -32.68
CA LEU A 146 8.76 -7.13 -33.97
C LEU A 146 9.55 -6.19 -34.87
N GLY A 147 10.47 -6.79 -35.67
CA GLY A 147 11.43 -6.03 -36.43
C GLY A 147 12.53 -5.38 -35.55
N GLN A 148 13.10 -4.26 -36.03
CA GLN A 148 14.21 -3.60 -35.34
C GLN A 148 13.80 -2.54 -34.33
N LYS A 149 12.59 -1.98 -34.48
CA LYS A 149 12.13 -0.81 -33.71
C LYS A 149 11.04 -1.09 -32.67
N HIS A 150 10.39 -2.23 -32.78
CA HIS A 150 9.21 -2.54 -31.94
C HIS A 150 9.53 -3.66 -30.98
N VAL A 151 9.22 -3.45 -29.69
CA VAL A 151 9.33 -4.48 -28.67
C VAL A 151 8.03 -4.50 -27.87
N VAL A 152 7.45 -5.68 -27.70
CA VAL A 152 6.28 -5.93 -26.86
C VAL A 152 6.72 -6.80 -25.70
N ASN A 153 6.43 -6.39 -24.48
CA ASN A 153 6.59 -7.20 -23.28
C ASN A 153 5.20 -7.50 -22.71
N LEU A 154 4.93 -8.76 -22.46
CA LEU A 154 3.75 -9.22 -21.74
C LEU A 154 4.18 -9.78 -20.39
N GLY A 155 3.45 -9.44 -19.35
CA GLY A 155 3.71 -9.90 -18.00
C GLY A 155 2.45 -10.52 -17.38
N ALA A 156 2.64 -11.56 -16.58
CA ALA A 156 1.61 -12.11 -15.72
C ALA A 156 2.19 -12.39 -14.34
N THR A 157 1.44 -12.07 -13.29
CA THR A 157 1.82 -12.32 -11.91
C THR A 157 0.67 -12.98 -11.15
N TYR A 158 1.02 -13.81 -10.20
CA TYR A 158 0.09 -14.44 -9.28
C TYR A 158 0.67 -14.46 -7.88
N SER A 159 -0.08 -13.93 -6.90
CA SER A 159 0.24 -14.05 -5.48
C SER A 159 -0.73 -15.02 -4.82
N TYR A 160 -0.19 -15.98 -4.11
CA TYR A 160 -0.97 -17.00 -3.42
C TYR A 160 -1.67 -16.41 -2.20
N GLY A 161 -3.01 -16.47 -2.21
CA GLY A 161 -3.86 -16.06 -1.11
C GLY A 161 -4.06 -17.20 -0.10
N HIS A 162 -3.98 -16.88 1.19
CA HIS A 162 -4.18 -17.86 2.27
C HIS A 162 -4.45 -17.18 3.60
N ASN A 163 -4.94 -17.94 4.57
CA ASN A 163 -5.03 -17.48 5.94
C ASN A 163 -3.63 -17.33 6.52
N MET A 164 -3.30 -16.12 6.99
CA MET A 164 -2.00 -15.84 7.57
C MET A 164 -1.90 -16.46 8.97
N HIS A 165 -0.72 -16.97 9.32
CA HIS A 165 -0.44 -17.29 10.70
C HIS A 165 -0.40 -15.98 11.51
N SER A 166 -1.45 -15.75 12.30
CA SER A 166 -1.67 -14.51 13.03
C SER A 166 -2.48 -14.74 14.29
N GLU A 167 -2.20 -13.92 15.30
CA GLU A 167 -2.95 -13.86 16.54
C GLU A 167 -3.68 -12.53 16.63
N GLY A 168 -5.00 -12.57 16.74
CA GLY A 168 -5.87 -11.41 16.88
C GLY A 168 -6.37 -11.28 18.31
N TYR A 169 -6.17 -10.11 18.89
CA TYR A 169 -6.69 -9.75 20.21
C TYR A 169 -7.75 -8.68 20.03
N ASN A 170 -8.94 -8.91 20.59
CA ASN A 170 -10.04 -7.95 20.57
C ASN A 170 -10.59 -7.84 21.99
N TYR A 171 -10.47 -6.68 22.61
CA TYR A 171 -10.98 -6.46 23.96
C TYR A 171 -11.69 -5.10 24.08
N THR A 172 -12.63 -5.06 25.00
CA THR A 172 -13.37 -3.84 25.38
C THR A 172 -13.31 -3.68 26.89
N GLU A 173 -12.94 -2.49 27.31
CA GLU A 173 -12.82 -2.10 28.69
C GLU A 173 -13.72 -0.88 28.96
N THR A 174 -14.34 -0.83 30.12
CA THR A 174 -15.09 0.34 30.57
C THR A 174 -14.52 0.85 31.88
N TYR A 175 -14.48 2.16 32.01
CA TYR A 175 -13.92 2.86 33.14
C TYR A 175 -14.94 3.85 33.70
N ASP A 176 -14.98 4.00 35.03
CA ASP A 176 -15.75 5.06 35.69
C ASP A 176 -15.06 6.44 35.59
N SER A 177 -15.68 7.47 36.14
CA SER A 177 -15.14 8.82 36.20
C SER A 177 -13.82 8.94 36.95
N ASN A 178 -13.49 7.99 37.83
CA ASN A 178 -12.25 7.93 38.59
C ASN A 178 -11.18 7.10 37.86
N SER A 179 -11.42 6.74 36.59
CA SER A 179 -10.55 5.87 35.78
C SER A 179 -10.37 4.47 36.38
N THR A 180 -11.35 4.00 37.17
CA THR A 180 -11.35 2.65 37.72
C THR A 180 -11.98 1.68 36.72
N LEU A 181 -11.27 0.59 36.40
CA LEU A 181 -11.76 -0.45 35.48
C LEU A 181 -13.01 -1.12 36.06
N GLN A 182 -14.11 -1.05 35.32
CA GLN A 182 -15.40 -1.63 35.70
C GLN A 182 -15.65 -2.97 35.02
N THR A 183 -15.35 -3.05 33.71
CA THR A 183 -15.50 -4.28 32.94
C THR A 183 -14.33 -4.49 32.02
N HIS A 184 -13.97 -5.76 31.83
CA HIS A 184 -13.03 -6.20 30.82
C HIS A 184 -13.63 -7.40 30.09
N SER A 185 -13.76 -7.33 28.79
CA SER A 185 -14.23 -8.43 27.94
C SER A 185 -13.38 -8.53 26.71
N GLY A 186 -12.89 -9.72 26.38
CA GLY A 186 -12.05 -9.89 25.21
C GLY A 186 -11.89 -11.32 24.77
N ASP A 187 -11.50 -11.46 23.49
CA ASP A 187 -11.27 -12.73 22.81
C ASP A 187 -9.93 -12.72 22.09
N THR A 188 -9.30 -13.90 22.04
CA THR A 188 -8.12 -14.17 21.22
C THR A 188 -8.52 -15.08 20.06
N ILE A 189 -8.17 -14.69 18.84
CA ILE A 189 -8.55 -15.40 17.62
C ILE A 189 -7.29 -15.74 16.83
N ASN A 190 -7.07 -17.02 16.55
CA ASN A 190 -6.00 -17.48 15.69
C ASN A 190 -6.37 -17.32 14.22
N ASN A 191 -5.38 -17.04 13.36
CA ASN A 191 -5.56 -16.82 11.92
C ASN A 191 -6.56 -15.69 11.64
N ALA A 192 -6.43 -14.60 12.38
CA ALA A 192 -7.36 -13.47 12.37
C ALA A 192 -7.40 -12.70 11.03
N PHE A 193 -6.43 -12.91 10.15
CA PHE A 193 -6.29 -12.20 8.88
C PHE A 193 -5.89 -13.10 7.72
N SER A 194 -6.38 -12.79 6.50
CA SER A 194 -6.09 -13.52 5.28
C SER A 194 -5.47 -12.62 4.22
N LEU A 195 -4.54 -13.17 3.43
CA LEU A 195 -4.07 -12.55 2.19
C LEU A 195 -4.98 -12.95 1.02
N PRO A 196 -5.31 -12.03 0.10
CA PRO A 196 -6.09 -12.33 -1.07
C PRO A 196 -5.25 -13.02 -2.14
N HIS A 197 -5.85 -13.91 -2.92
CA HIS A 197 -5.34 -14.29 -4.22
C HIS A 197 -5.26 -13.04 -5.09
N THR A 198 -4.08 -12.77 -5.64
CA THR A 198 -3.87 -11.59 -6.48
C THR A 198 -3.38 -12.03 -7.87
N PHE A 199 -4.05 -11.53 -8.90
CA PHE A 199 -3.72 -11.76 -10.29
C PHE A 199 -3.34 -10.44 -10.95
N GLY A 200 -2.22 -10.41 -11.62
CA GLY A 200 -1.75 -9.25 -12.37
C GLY A 200 -1.45 -9.64 -13.82
N VAL A 201 -1.85 -8.80 -14.77
CA VAL A 201 -1.45 -8.89 -16.16
C VAL A 201 -1.03 -7.51 -16.65
N GLY A 202 0.00 -7.47 -17.47
CA GLY A 202 0.52 -6.21 -17.98
C GLY A 202 1.09 -6.36 -19.39
N MET A 203 1.10 -5.24 -20.10
CA MET A 203 1.71 -5.11 -21.41
C MET A 203 2.51 -3.83 -21.48
N THR A 204 3.70 -3.91 -22.05
CA THR A 204 4.52 -2.73 -22.37
C THR A 204 4.92 -2.79 -23.86
N TYR A 205 4.65 -1.71 -24.57
CA TYR A 205 5.09 -1.52 -25.95
C TYR A 205 6.18 -0.46 -25.99
N VAL A 206 7.30 -0.79 -26.66
CA VAL A 206 8.44 0.11 -26.85
C VAL A 206 8.65 0.32 -28.34
N TYR A 207 8.69 1.57 -28.75
CA TYR A 207 9.01 1.99 -30.11
C TYR A 207 10.32 2.73 -30.15
N ASP A 208 11.31 2.19 -30.88
CA ASP A 208 12.63 2.77 -31.22
C ASP A 208 13.39 3.36 -30.01
N ASN A 209 13.18 2.81 -28.79
CA ASN A 209 13.66 3.35 -27.50
C ASN A 209 13.23 4.80 -27.23
N SER A 210 12.33 5.35 -28.03
CA SER A 210 11.84 6.72 -27.94
C SER A 210 10.49 6.80 -27.22
N LEU A 211 9.58 5.90 -27.51
CA LEU A 211 8.26 5.85 -26.89
C LEU A 211 8.06 4.51 -26.18
N THR A 212 7.68 4.58 -24.92
CA THR A 212 7.25 3.42 -24.14
C THR A 212 5.83 3.66 -23.63
N VAL A 213 4.93 2.74 -23.90
CA VAL A 213 3.54 2.76 -23.37
C VAL A 213 3.30 1.47 -22.60
N GLY A 214 2.75 1.58 -21.40
CA GLY A 214 2.46 0.45 -20.55
C GLY A 214 1.02 0.49 -20.02
N MET A 215 0.45 -0.71 -19.86
CA MET A 215 -0.85 -0.92 -19.24
C MET A 215 -0.76 -2.12 -18.31
N ASP A 216 -1.30 -1.97 -17.10
CA ASP A 216 -1.38 -3.03 -16.09
C ASP A 216 -2.80 -3.14 -15.54
N TYR A 217 -3.23 -4.37 -15.28
CA TYR A 217 -4.44 -4.69 -14.57
C TYR A 217 -4.12 -5.64 -13.42
N THR A 218 -4.66 -5.34 -12.25
CA THR A 218 -4.52 -6.17 -11.04
C THR A 218 -5.88 -6.45 -10.44
N LEU A 219 -6.15 -7.72 -10.16
CA LEU A 219 -7.32 -8.21 -9.43
C LEU A 219 -6.87 -8.81 -8.11
N GLN A 220 -7.41 -8.32 -7.00
CA GLN A 220 -7.21 -8.86 -5.66
C GLN A 220 -8.54 -9.39 -5.13
N LYS A 221 -8.58 -10.69 -4.81
CA LYS A 221 -9.78 -11.41 -4.33
C LYS A 221 -9.99 -11.21 -2.83
N TRP A 222 -10.23 -9.96 -2.43
CA TRP A 222 -10.46 -9.61 -1.03
C TRP A 222 -11.82 -10.11 -0.51
N ALA A 223 -12.81 -10.31 -1.37
CA ALA A 223 -14.13 -10.81 -0.95
C ALA A 223 -14.05 -12.17 -0.24
N ASP A 224 -13.03 -12.97 -0.57
CA ASP A 224 -12.79 -14.30 0.00
C ASP A 224 -11.97 -14.24 1.31
N CYS A 225 -11.51 -13.05 1.73
CA CYS A 225 -10.68 -12.86 2.90
C CYS A 225 -11.51 -12.64 4.17
N LYS A 226 -10.98 -13.18 5.28
CA LYS A 226 -11.56 -13.01 6.61
C LYS A 226 -10.78 -11.98 7.42
N TYR A 227 -11.51 -11.25 8.25
CA TYR A 227 -10.95 -10.33 9.24
C TYR A 227 -11.58 -10.66 10.59
N PHE A 228 -10.78 -11.07 11.58
CA PHE A 228 -11.25 -11.59 12.86
C PHE A 228 -12.35 -12.66 12.71
N ASN A 229 -12.12 -13.61 11.80
CA ASN A 229 -13.06 -14.68 11.41
C ASN A 229 -14.41 -14.21 10.85
N LYS A 230 -14.58 -12.92 10.57
CA LYS A 230 -15.78 -12.36 9.94
C LYS A 230 -15.62 -12.34 8.43
N GLU A 231 -16.64 -12.84 7.73
CA GLU A 231 -16.76 -12.78 6.27
C GLU A 231 -17.49 -11.50 5.83
N GLY A 232 -17.37 -11.15 4.54
CA GLY A 232 -18.13 -10.03 3.95
C GLY A 232 -17.63 -8.62 4.30
N GLN A 233 -16.51 -8.50 5.01
CA GLN A 233 -15.91 -7.21 5.38
C GLN A 233 -15.21 -6.52 4.20
N TYR A 234 -14.94 -7.27 3.14
CA TYR A 234 -14.17 -6.81 1.98
C TYR A 234 -14.91 -7.04 0.67
N SER A 235 -14.49 -6.32 -0.37
CA SER A 235 -14.88 -6.49 -1.77
C SER A 235 -13.64 -6.71 -2.62
N ASP A 236 -13.77 -7.37 -3.76
CA ASP A 236 -12.68 -7.53 -4.71
C ASP A 236 -12.17 -6.17 -5.18
N ARG A 237 -10.84 -6.02 -5.20
CA ARG A 237 -10.19 -4.80 -5.68
C ARG A 237 -9.69 -4.99 -7.11
N HIS A 238 -10.10 -4.10 -7.98
CA HIS A 238 -9.63 -3.97 -9.35
C HIS A 238 -8.78 -2.72 -9.46
N LYS A 239 -7.59 -2.85 -10.03
CA LYS A 239 -6.72 -1.70 -10.31
C LYS A 239 -6.28 -1.75 -11.77
N ILE A 240 -6.45 -0.64 -12.47
CA ILE A 240 -5.96 -0.41 -13.84
C ILE A 240 -4.99 0.75 -13.79
N SER A 241 -3.84 0.60 -14.45
CA SER A 241 -2.83 1.66 -14.59
C SER A 241 -2.41 1.76 -16.05
N LEU A 242 -2.29 2.99 -16.54
CA LEU A 242 -1.78 3.31 -17.86
C LEU A 242 -0.64 4.32 -17.72
N GLY A 243 0.42 4.12 -18.46
CA GLY A 243 1.58 5.02 -18.43
C GLY A 243 2.25 5.14 -19.78
N ALA A 244 2.86 6.30 -20.02
CA ALA A 244 3.68 6.53 -21.19
C ALA A 244 4.97 7.29 -20.81
N GLU A 245 6.08 6.92 -21.44
CA GLU A 245 7.35 7.63 -21.42
C GLU A 245 7.76 7.98 -22.84
N TYR A 246 8.12 9.24 -23.05
CA TYR A 246 8.64 9.73 -24.30
C TYR A 246 10.06 10.29 -24.12
N LEU A 247 10.99 9.81 -24.94
CA LEU A 247 12.36 10.26 -25.04
C LEU A 247 12.61 10.72 -26.49
N PRO A 248 12.66 12.02 -26.77
CA PRO A 248 12.73 12.55 -28.14
C PRO A 248 13.89 12.00 -28.94
N ASN A 249 15.09 11.96 -28.35
CA ASN A 249 16.26 11.43 -29.04
C ASN A 249 17.28 10.86 -28.05
N TYR A 250 17.44 9.54 -28.03
CA TYR A 250 18.40 8.87 -27.17
C TYR A 250 19.85 9.33 -27.32
N ASN A 251 20.25 9.71 -28.55
CA ASN A 251 21.58 10.19 -28.88
C ASN A 251 21.62 11.72 -29.10
N GLY A 252 20.60 12.44 -28.62
CA GLY A 252 20.49 13.88 -28.74
C GLY A 252 21.62 14.62 -28.05
N ARG A 253 22.01 15.77 -28.65
CA ARG A 253 23.03 16.66 -28.10
C ARG A 253 22.42 17.80 -27.27
N LYS A 254 21.17 18.15 -27.55
CA LYS A 254 20.43 19.19 -26.79
C LYS A 254 19.80 18.59 -25.54
N PHE A 255 19.83 19.36 -24.46
CA PHE A 255 19.27 18.93 -23.15
C PHE A 255 17.84 18.37 -23.28
N TRP A 256 16.95 19.10 -23.95
CA TRP A 256 15.52 18.71 -24.07
C TRP A 256 15.30 17.46 -24.95
N GLU A 257 16.26 17.10 -25.81
CA GLU A 257 16.18 15.89 -26.63
C GLU A 257 16.41 14.62 -25.80
N VAL A 258 17.15 14.71 -24.69
CA VAL A 258 17.53 13.60 -23.84
C VAL A 258 16.74 13.56 -22.50
N VAL A 259 15.85 14.52 -22.30
CA VAL A 259 14.89 14.51 -21.20
C VAL A 259 13.82 13.45 -21.46
N ARG A 260 13.48 12.69 -20.41
CA ARG A 260 12.36 11.73 -20.44
C ARG A 260 11.11 12.37 -19.90
N TYR A 261 10.07 12.40 -20.70
CA TYR A 261 8.74 12.91 -20.35
C TYR A 261 7.85 11.75 -19.99
N ARG A 262 7.20 11.79 -18.83
CA ARG A 262 6.38 10.70 -18.33
C ARG A 262 5.00 11.19 -17.92
N VAL A 263 3.99 10.40 -18.25
CA VAL A 263 2.62 10.61 -17.82
C VAL A 263 2.03 9.29 -17.39
N GLY A 264 1.12 9.32 -16.42
CA GLY A 264 0.45 8.12 -15.96
C GLY A 264 -0.91 8.45 -15.36
N VAL A 265 -1.82 7.49 -15.44
CA VAL A 265 -3.12 7.52 -14.81
C VAL A 265 -3.41 6.16 -14.19
N HIS A 266 -4.16 6.15 -13.10
CA HIS A 266 -4.63 4.91 -12.51
C HIS A 266 -6.04 5.06 -11.93
N TYR A 267 -6.71 3.93 -11.84
CA TYR A 267 -8.01 3.79 -11.21
C TYR A 267 -8.03 2.51 -10.38
N ALA A 268 -8.58 2.56 -9.18
CA ALA A 268 -8.77 1.38 -8.34
C ALA A 268 -10.12 1.44 -7.61
N THR A 269 -10.76 0.26 -7.50
CA THR A 269 -11.93 0.08 -6.65
C THR A 269 -11.50 -0.12 -5.20
N PRO A 270 -12.29 0.30 -4.20
CA PRO A 270 -12.01 0.03 -2.80
C PRO A 270 -12.11 -1.48 -2.50
N TYR A 271 -11.34 -1.95 -1.53
CA TYR A 271 -11.49 -3.30 -1.02
C TYR A 271 -12.21 -3.36 0.34
N ALA A 272 -12.12 -2.29 1.14
CA ALA A 272 -12.75 -2.22 2.45
C ALA A 272 -14.20 -1.74 2.34
N LYS A 273 -15.10 -2.41 3.06
CA LYS A 273 -16.49 -1.96 3.24
C LYS A 273 -16.63 -1.20 4.56
N VAL A 274 -17.35 -0.09 4.53
CA VAL A 274 -17.70 0.69 5.72
C VAL A 274 -19.21 0.59 5.90
N ASN A 275 -19.66 0.02 7.02
CA ASN A 275 -21.09 -0.24 7.29
C ASN A 275 -21.81 -1.01 6.16
N GLY A 276 -21.11 -1.99 5.56
CA GLY A 276 -21.65 -2.81 4.46
C GLY A 276 -21.66 -2.14 3.09
N GLN A 277 -21.26 -0.88 2.98
CA GLN A 277 -21.15 -0.14 1.72
C GLN A 277 -19.68 -0.11 1.24
N GLU A 278 -19.49 -0.09 -0.08
CA GLU A 278 -18.15 0.07 -0.66
C GLU A 278 -17.56 1.43 -0.29
N GLY A 279 -16.26 1.45 0.03
CA GLY A 279 -15.52 2.67 0.30
C GLY A 279 -15.36 3.58 -0.93
N ALA A 280 -14.56 4.64 -0.80
CA ALA A 280 -14.27 5.55 -1.91
C ALA A 280 -13.39 4.88 -2.97
N ARG A 281 -13.67 5.15 -4.25
CA ARG A 281 -12.84 4.73 -5.38
C ARG A 281 -11.63 5.65 -5.47
N GLU A 282 -10.50 5.08 -5.87
CA GLU A 282 -9.23 5.81 -6.03
C GLU A 282 -8.96 6.06 -7.52
N TYR A 283 -8.66 7.28 -7.88
CA TYR A 283 -8.13 7.62 -9.19
C TYR A 283 -7.04 8.67 -9.06
N GLY A 284 -6.02 8.53 -9.89
CA GLY A 284 -4.89 9.44 -9.86
C GLY A 284 -4.27 9.66 -11.22
N ALA A 285 -3.60 10.79 -11.33
CA ALA A 285 -2.81 11.18 -12.49
C ALA A 285 -1.42 11.60 -12.04
N SER A 286 -0.42 11.32 -12.84
CA SER A 286 0.97 11.69 -12.58
C SER A 286 1.66 12.25 -13.81
N ILE A 287 2.60 13.16 -13.58
CA ILE A 287 3.50 13.68 -14.56
C ILE A 287 4.93 13.65 -14.02
N GLY A 288 5.90 13.32 -14.85
CA GLY A 288 7.29 13.21 -14.42
C GLY A 288 8.29 13.57 -15.50
N PHE A 289 9.49 13.95 -15.06
CA PHE A 289 10.63 14.28 -15.90
C PHE A 289 11.85 13.52 -15.44
N GLY A 290 12.56 12.89 -16.37
CA GLY A 290 13.89 12.32 -16.16
C GLY A 290 14.93 13.24 -16.76
N LEU A 291 15.70 13.94 -15.91
CA LEU A 291 16.69 14.94 -16.30
C LEU A 291 18.08 14.29 -16.29
N PRO A 292 18.83 14.28 -17.40
CA PRO A 292 20.18 13.74 -17.41
C PRO A 292 21.14 14.66 -16.64
N ILE A 293 21.97 14.07 -15.76
CA ILE A 293 23.01 14.77 -15.03
C ILE A 293 24.35 14.52 -15.74
N PHE A 294 24.92 15.58 -16.35
CA PHE A 294 26.18 15.48 -17.11
C PHE A 294 27.45 15.58 -16.25
N ALA A 295 27.32 15.84 -14.93
CA ALA A 295 28.45 16.12 -14.03
C ALA A 295 29.37 14.91 -13.73
N PHE A 296 28.95 13.69 -14.04
CA PHE A 296 29.72 12.48 -13.76
C PHE A 296 29.90 11.65 -15.05
N ARG A 297 31.02 11.00 -15.21
CA ARG A 297 31.33 10.10 -16.35
C ARG A 297 30.37 8.92 -16.54
N GLY A 298 29.22 8.89 -15.79
CA GLY A 298 28.16 7.91 -15.89
C GLY A 298 26.85 8.53 -16.36
N ARG A 299 25.92 7.70 -16.86
CA ARG A 299 24.56 8.12 -17.23
C ARG A 299 23.70 8.27 -15.97
N SER A 300 23.95 9.31 -15.18
CA SER A 300 23.12 9.64 -14.02
C SER A 300 21.87 10.40 -14.44
N MET A 301 20.75 10.14 -13.80
CA MET A 301 19.47 10.77 -14.10
C MET A 301 18.80 11.22 -12.81
N LEU A 302 18.34 12.46 -12.77
CA LEU A 302 17.46 12.99 -11.73
C LEU A 302 16.01 12.81 -12.17
N ASN A 303 15.22 12.11 -11.40
CA ASN A 303 13.79 11.94 -11.65
C ASN A 303 13.00 12.85 -10.73
N ILE A 304 12.10 13.66 -11.32
CA ILE A 304 11.17 14.54 -10.61
C ILE A 304 9.78 14.18 -11.09
N SER A 305 8.86 13.95 -10.16
CA SER A 305 7.46 13.63 -10.48
C SER A 305 6.50 14.27 -9.51
N GLY A 306 5.32 14.61 -10.02
CA GLY A 306 4.16 15.02 -9.24
C GLY A 306 3.01 14.06 -9.49
N GLN A 307 2.23 13.78 -8.44
CA GLN A 307 1.05 12.91 -8.51
C GLN A 307 -0.11 13.58 -7.78
N TYR A 308 -1.28 13.50 -8.38
CA TYR A 308 -2.56 13.83 -7.76
C TYR A 308 -3.40 12.56 -7.63
N VAL A 309 -3.94 12.34 -6.44
CA VAL A 309 -4.81 11.18 -6.13
C VAL A 309 -6.06 11.70 -5.41
N LYS A 310 -7.21 11.15 -5.80
CA LYS A 310 -8.50 11.43 -5.17
C LYS A 310 -9.24 10.13 -4.91
#